data_89fcdeb013ed5e35f90c29075b3e9cd5
#
_entry.id   89fcdeb013ed5e35f90c29075b3e9cd5
#
_cell.length_a   1.000
_cell.length_b   1.000
_cell.length_c   1.000
_cell.angle_alpha   90.00
_cell.angle_beta   90.00
_cell.angle_gamma   90.00
#
_symmetry.space_group_name_H-M   'P 1'
#
loop_
_entity.id
_entity.type
_entity.pdbx_description
1 polymer ?
#
loop_
_entity_poly.entity_id
_entity_poly.type
_entity_poly.pdbx_seq_one_letter_code
_entity_poly.pdbx_strand_id
1 'polypeptide(L)'
;KFLTTMLSLLEKYTWCIPSSTVNRPDISLFDHAKTTAAIAACLYKHHAAKGDLETARFSTTDETAKFRLVVGDLSGIQEYIYNIKNVGVGGTAKRLRSRSFYLTALSDIASHALLRAFGMPLTNLVISSGGKFYLMLPDTPDARQIITKFKRNSAVWLIHHLNGEVALNIADVRFCCKELKSFNQVLKNVNQALQKEKERAFSNVLMGESGWKSDAFMLSDRKFQDEESL
;
A
#
# COMPACT_ATOMS: atom_id res chain seq x y z
N LYS A 1 -6.86 18.55 -1.37
CA LYS A 1 -6.75 19.11 -2.74
C LYS A 1 -5.43 19.88 -2.94
N PHE A 2 -5.08 20.89 -2.10
CA PHE A 2 -3.87 21.70 -2.28
C PHE A 2 -2.60 20.86 -2.41
N LEU A 3 -2.31 19.95 -1.47
CA LEU A 3 -1.11 19.12 -1.50
C LEU A 3 -1.05 18.22 -2.75
N THR A 4 -2.16 17.62 -3.14
CA THR A 4 -2.22 16.78 -4.35
C THR A 4 -1.90 17.59 -5.61
N THR A 5 -2.48 18.79 -5.74
CA THR A 5 -2.19 19.70 -6.86
C THR A 5 -0.73 20.14 -6.86
N MET A 6 -0.18 20.50 -5.70
CA MET A 6 1.23 20.85 -5.55
C MET A 6 2.16 19.73 -5.98
N LEU A 7 1.90 18.50 -5.55
CA LEU A 7 2.71 17.34 -5.94
C LEU A 7 2.67 17.12 -7.46
N SER A 8 1.47 17.18 -8.07
CA SER A 8 1.34 17.03 -9.52
C SER A 8 2.05 18.14 -10.31
N LEU A 9 2.02 19.38 -9.82
CA LEU A 9 2.75 20.49 -10.45
C LEU A 9 4.26 20.32 -10.30
N LEU A 10 4.73 19.98 -9.10
CA LEU A 10 6.15 19.73 -8.85
C LEU A 10 6.67 18.59 -9.71
N GLU A 11 5.94 17.48 -9.79
CA GLU A 11 6.29 16.35 -10.66
C GLU A 11 6.42 16.83 -12.11
N LYS A 12 5.38 17.49 -12.64
CA LYS A 12 5.34 17.95 -14.03
C LYS A 12 6.51 18.87 -14.41
N TYR A 13 6.94 19.76 -13.50
CA TYR A 13 7.93 20.78 -13.82
C TYR A 13 9.34 20.49 -13.32
N THR A 14 9.53 19.54 -12.41
CA THR A 14 10.83 19.26 -11.79
C THR A 14 11.32 17.82 -11.94
N TRP A 15 10.56 16.95 -12.61
CA TRP A 15 10.93 15.54 -12.79
C TRP A 15 12.21 15.36 -13.62
N CYS A 16 12.50 16.27 -14.55
CA CYS A 16 13.70 16.24 -15.40
C CYS A 16 14.83 17.15 -14.87
N ILE A 17 14.61 17.88 -13.78
CA ILE A 17 15.64 18.72 -13.17
C ILE A 17 16.46 17.84 -12.22
N PRO A 18 17.80 17.78 -12.35
CA PRO A 18 18.62 17.01 -11.43
C PRO A 18 18.61 17.62 -10.01
N SER A 19 18.57 16.77 -9.00
CA SER A 19 18.58 17.19 -7.59
C SER A 19 19.94 17.73 -7.13
N SER A 20 21.02 17.43 -7.85
CA SER A 20 22.39 17.86 -7.57
C SER A 20 23.14 18.18 -8.84
N THR A 21 23.96 19.22 -8.81
CA THR A 21 24.90 19.59 -9.88
C THR A 21 26.33 19.14 -9.56
N VAL A 22 26.60 18.70 -8.34
CA VAL A 22 27.94 18.30 -7.85
C VAL A 22 28.14 16.80 -7.99
N ASN A 23 27.09 16.02 -7.74
CA ASN A 23 27.08 14.57 -7.85
C ASN A 23 26.49 14.13 -9.19
N ARG A 24 26.47 12.81 -9.45
CA ARG A 24 25.84 12.24 -10.62
C ARG A 24 24.36 12.68 -10.71
N PRO A 25 23.93 13.31 -11.84
CA PRO A 25 22.61 13.91 -11.97
C PRO A 25 21.54 12.87 -12.38
N ASP A 26 21.42 11.77 -11.66
CA ASP A 26 20.55 10.62 -11.97
C ASP A 26 19.27 10.56 -11.09
N ILE A 27 19.10 11.51 -10.18
CA ILE A 27 17.91 11.62 -9.32
C ILE A 27 17.21 12.95 -9.62
N SER A 28 15.90 12.89 -9.88
CA SER A 28 15.11 14.10 -10.14
C SER A 28 14.95 14.95 -8.87
N LEU A 29 14.81 16.24 -9.04
CA LEU A 29 14.52 17.17 -7.94
C LEU A 29 13.18 16.82 -7.28
N PHE A 30 12.20 16.38 -8.06
CA PHE A 30 10.90 15.93 -7.53
C PHE A 30 11.05 14.72 -6.62
N ASP A 31 11.74 13.66 -7.07
CA ASP A 31 11.89 12.44 -6.27
C ASP A 31 12.70 12.69 -5.00
N HIS A 32 13.75 13.51 -5.09
CA HIS A 32 14.53 13.92 -3.94
C HIS A 32 13.67 14.68 -2.92
N ALA A 33 12.93 15.70 -3.37
CA ALA A 33 12.09 16.51 -2.48
C ALA A 33 10.95 15.67 -1.86
N LYS A 34 10.28 14.83 -2.66
CA LYS A 34 9.22 13.92 -2.21
C LYS A 34 9.73 12.95 -1.15
N THR A 35 10.88 12.31 -1.40
CA THR A 35 11.48 11.35 -0.46
C THR A 35 11.93 12.03 0.82
N THR A 36 12.53 13.22 0.73
CA THR A 36 12.92 14.03 1.90
C THR A 36 11.70 14.39 2.75
N ALA A 37 10.61 14.83 2.12
CA ALA A 37 9.35 15.13 2.81
C ALA A 37 8.75 13.88 3.49
N ALA A 38 8.81 12.72 2.84
CA ALA A 38 8.34 11.46 3.40
C ALA A 38 9.14 11.05 4.65
N ILE A 39 10.47 11.16 4.60
CA ILE A 39 11.34 10.87 5.74
C ILE A 39 11.04 11.85 6.90
N ALA A 40 10.96 13.14 6.61
CA ALA A 40 10.67 14.17 7.61
C ALA A 40 9.31 13.95 8.30
N ALA A 41 8.26 13.62 7.52
CA ALA A 41 6.95 13.32 8.05
C ALA A 41 6.95 12.08 8.97
N CYS A 42 7.69 11.02 8.60
CA CYS A 42 7.85 9.84 9.44
C CYS A 42 8.56 10.15 10.76
N LEU A 43 9.68 10.89 10.71
CA LEU A 43 10.43 11.29 11.90
C LEU A 43 9.58 12.15 12.84
N TYR A 44 8.89 13.14 12.28
CA TYR A 44 7.98 13.99 13.05
C TYR A 44 6.92 13.15 13.79
N LYS A 45 6.21 12.28 13.08
CA LYS A 45 5.17 11.43 13.67
C LYS A 45 5.72 10.45 14.71
N HIS A 46 6.88 9.84 14.44
CA HIS A 46 7.53 8.92 15.37
C HIS A 46 7.88 9.63 16.68
N HIS A 47 8.55 10.79 16.62
CA HIS A 47 8.96 11.55 17.79
C HIS A 47 7.79 12.21 18.52
N ALA A 48 6.78 12.70 17.77
CA ALA A 48 5.54 13.21 18.37
C ALA A 48 4.81 12.13 19.19
N ALA A 49 4.75 10.89 18.67
CA ALA A 49 4.14 9.76 19.37
C ALA A 49 4.93 9.33 20.62
N LYS A 50 6.23 9.57 20.66
CA LYS A 50 7.09 9.35 21.85
C LYS A 50 7.08 10.49 22.84
N GLY A 51 6.63 11.68 22.46
CA GLY A 51 6.68 12.88 23.29
C GLY A 51 8.07 13.49 23.44
N ASP A 52 9.02 13.15 22.56
CA ASP A 52 10.41 13.62 22.58
C ASP A 52 10.77 14.56 21.42
N LEU A 53 9.77 15.17 20.78
CA LEU A 53 9.92 15.96 19.55
C LEU A 53 10.93 17.12 19.70
N GLU A 54 10.94 17.80 20.84
CA GLU A 54 11.85 18.94 21.09
C GLU A 54 13.31 18.53 21.28
N THR A 55 13.52 17.31 21.78
CA THR A 55 14.87 16.77 22.05
C THR A 55 15.37 15.85 20.96
N ALA A 56 14.50 15.52 19.99
CA ALA A 56 14.82 14.63 18.88
C ALA A 56 15.96 15.17 18.02
N ARG A 57 16.96 14.33 17.79
CA ARG A 57 18.06 14.63 16.87
C ARG A 57 18.11 13.58 15.77
N PHE A 58 18.22 14.06 14.54
CA PHE A 58 18.45 13.17 13.41
C PHE A 58 19.92 12.76 13.36
N SER A 59 20.16 11.45 13.31
CA SER A 59 21.47 10.88 13.05
C SER A 59 21.37 9.78 12.02
N THR A 60 22.22 9.85 11.01
CA THR A 60 22.31 8.81 9.96
C THR A 60 22.91 7.50 10.46
N THR A 61 23.44 7.48 11.68
CA THR A 61 24.00 6.29 12.35
C THR A 61 23.04 5.68 13.37
N ASP A 62 21.86 6.28 13.58
CA ASP A 62 20.88 5.79 14.54
C ASP A 62 20.33 4.42 14.08
N GLU A 63 20.45 3.43 14.97
CA GLU A 63 20.00 2.06 14.79
C GLU A 63 18.60 1.80 15.38
N THR A 64 18.01 2.81 16.00
CA THR A 64 16.62 2.72 16.49
C THR A 64 15.65 2.74 15.30
N ALA A 65 14.78 1.74 15.24
CA ALA A 65 13.74 1.72 14.19
C ALA A 65 12.78 2.89 14.35
N LYS A 66 12.70 3.73 13.34
CA LYS A 66 11.83 4.91 13.28
C LYS A 66 10.86 4.85 12.11
N PHE A 67 11.11 3.94 11.19
CA PHE A 67 10.37 3.78 9.95
C PHE A 67 9.80 2.38 9.79
N ARG A 68 8.72 2.30 9.02
CA ARG A 68 8.18 1.06 8.45
C ARG A 68 8.07 1.21 6.94
N LEU A 69 8.63 0.28 6.20
CA LEU A 69 8.30 0.10 4.80
C LEU A 69 7.16 -0.89 4.72
N VAL A 70 6.03 -0.44 4.19
CA VAL A 70 4.84 -1.27 3.96
C VAL A 70 4.66 -1.49 2.48
N VAL A 71 4.41 -2.72 2.08
CA VAL A 71 4.05 -3.09 0.72
C VAL A 71 2.66 -3.68 0.71
N GLY A 72 1.83 -3.26 -0.23
CA GLY A 72 0.55 -3.90 -0.57
C GLY A 72 0.59 -4.40 -2.00
N ASP A 73 0.02 -5.57 -2.25
CA ASP A 73 -0.01 -6.19 -3.57
C ASP A 73 -1.29 -6.98 -3.79
N LEU A 74 -1.98 -6.69 -4.89
CA LEU A 74 -3.19 -7.42 -5.29
C LEU A 74 -2.79 -8.73 -5.98
N SER A 75 -3.31 -9.85 -5.50
CA SER A 75 -3.21 -11.17 -6.13
C SER A 75 -4.54 -11.57 -6.75
N GLY A 76 -4.52 -12.43 -7.79
CA GLY A 76 -5.72 -12.83 -8.52
C GLY A 76 -6.10 -11.89 -9.68
N ILE A 77 -5.27 -10.87 -9.96
CA ILE A 77 -5.55 -9.84 -10.98
C ILE A 77 -5.85 -10.44 -12.35
N GLN A 78 -5.01 -11.36 -12.82
CA GLN A 78 -5.17 -11.94 -14.16
C GLN A 78 -6.43 -12.78 -14.26
N GLU A 79 -6.67 -13.64 -13.28
CA GLU A 79 -7.86 -14.47 -13.23
C GLU A 79 -9.12 -13.61 -13.19
N TYR A 80 -9.18 -12.60 -12.32
CA TYR A 80 -10.29 -11.66 -12.26
C TYR A 80 -10.52 -10.92 -13.58
N ILE A 81 -9.48 -10.45 -14.27
CA ILE A 81 -9.62 -9.71 -15.54
C ILE A 81 -10.11 -10.63 -16.65
N TYR A 82 -9.53 -11.85 -16.77
CA TYR A 82 -9.79 -12.75 -17.91
C TYR A 82 -10.93 -13.73 -17.68
N ASN A 83 -11.41 -13.92 -16.44
CA ASN A 83 -12.58 -14.75 -16.15
C ASN A 83 -13.89 -14.09 -16.64
N ILE A 84 -13.93 -13.80 -17.93
CA ILE A 84 -15.12 -13.33 -18.60
C ILE A 84 -15.79 -14.58 -19.18
N LYS A 85 -16.89 -15.05 -18.56
CA LYS A 85 -17.74 -16.06 -19.17
C LYS A 85 -18.10 -15.56 -20.57
N ASN A 86 -17.72 -16.33 -21.60
CA ASN A 86 -18.02 -16.05 -23.00
C ASN A 86 -19.52 -16.15 -23.23
N VAL A 87 -20.23 -15.09 -22.93
CA VAL A 87 -21.58 -14.89 -23.42
C VAL A 87 -21.43 -14.06 -24.70
N GLY A 88 -21.42 -14.77 -25.83
CA GLY A 88 -21.13 -14.34 -27.18
C GLY A 88 -21.78 -13.07 -27.63
N VAL A 89 -21.33 -11.91 -27.26
CA VAL A 89 -21.63 -10.63 -27.93
C VAL A 89 -20.60 -9.57 -27.60
N GLY A 90 -20.31 -8.66 -28.51
CA GLY A 90 -19.29 -7.64 -28.49
C GLY A 90 -19.15 -6.85 -27.17
N GLY A 91 -17.96 -6.25 -26.95
CA GLY A 91 -17.66 -5.46 -25.76
C GLY A 91 -16.60 -6.07 -24.83
N THR A 92 -16.01 -7.20 -25.18
CA THR A 92 -14.94 -7.86 -24.40
C THR A 92 -13.81 -6.89 -24.05
N ALA A 93 -13.34 -6.10 -25.02
CA ALA A 93 -12.29 -5.11 -24.78
C ALA A 93 -12.71 -4.03 -23.78
N LYS A 94 -13.97 -3.60 -23.78
CA LYS A 94 -14.50 -2.62 -22.81
C LYS A 94 -14.54 -3.22 -21.41
N ARG A 95 -14.98 -4.46 -21.27
CA ARG A 95 -15.02 -5.17 -19.97
C ARG A 95 -13.63 -5.38 -19.41
N LEU A 96 -12.66 -5.80 -20.22
CA LEU A 96 -11.25 -5.95 -19.80
C LEU A 96 -10.67 -4.64 -19.28
N ARG A 97 -10.89 -3.54 -20.00
CA ARG A 97 -10.44 -2.20 -19.58
C ARG A 97 -11.10 -1.76 -18.28
N SER A 98 -12.42 -1.97 -18.13
CA SER A 98 -13.14 -1.60 -16.91
C SER A 98 -12.64 -2.39 -15.70
N ARG A 99 -12.42 -3.70 -15.84
CA ARG A 99 -11.86 -4.55 -14.76
C ARG A 99 -10.43 -4.17 -14.40
N SER A 100 -9.61 -3.89 -15.41
CA SER A 100 -8.22 -3.42 -15.17
C SER A 100 -8.21 -2.07 -14.45
N PHE A 101 -9.04 -1.11 -14.90
CA PHE A 101 -9.19 0.18 -14.23
C PHE A 101 -9.69 0.04 -12.79
N TYR A 102 -10.67 -0.83 -12.57
CA TYR A 102 -11.22 -1.09 -11.23
C TYR A 102 -10.15 -1.60 -10.26
N LEU A 103 -9.30 -2.56 -10.68
CA LEU A 103 -8.22 -3.08 -9.84
C LEU A 103 -7.13 -2.02 -9.57
N THR A 104 -6.81 -1.18 -10.56
CA THR A 104 -5.88 -0.07 -10.36
C THR A 104 -6.45 0.92 -9.33
N ALA A 105 -7.71 1.33 -9.49
CA ALA A 105 -8.38 2.21 -8.54
C ALA A 105 -8.46 1.60 -7.13
N LEU A 106 -8.69 0.29 -7.03
CA LEU A 106 -8.73 -0.42 -5.75
C LEU A 106 -7.38 -0.39 -5.04
N SER A 107 -6.28 -0.60 -5.77
CA SER A 107 -4.92 -0.49 -5.24
C SER A 107 -4.61 0.94 -4.74
N ASP A 108 -4.99 1.95 -5.52
CA ASP A 108 -4.79 3.35 -5.15
C ASP A 108 -5.62 3.73 -3.90
N ILE A 109 -6.90 3.32 -3.86
CA ILE A 109 -7.77 3.54 -2.70
C ILE A 109 -7.18 2.87 -1.46
N ALA A 110 -6.69 1.64 -1.58
CA ALA A 110 -6.08 0.91 -0.47
C ALA A 110 -4.83 1.63 0.08
N SER A 111 -3.95 2.09 -0.81
CA SER A 111 -2.75 2.84 -0.43
C SER A 111 -3.10 4.16 0.29
N HIS A 112 -4.06 4.91 -0.23
CA HIS A 112 -4.54 6.17 0.35
C HIS A 112 -5.27 5.95 1.69
N ALA A 113 -6.07 4.90 1.80
CA ALA A 113 -6.76 4.56 3.04
C ALA A 113 -5.77 4.20 4.17
N LEU A 114 -4.69 3.47 3.84
CA LEU A 114 -3.66 3.15 4.81
C LEU A 114 -2.84 4.38 5.21
N LEU A 115 -2.46 5.26 4.27
CA LEU A 115 -1.85 6.55 4.57
C LEU A 115 -2.72 7.38 5.52
N ARG A 116 -4.03 7.46 5.23
CA ARG A 116 -4.99 8.16 6.07
C ARG A 116 -5.09 7.57 7.48
N ALA A 117 -5.07 6.25 7.61
CA ALA A 117 -5.09 5.57 8.90
C ALA A 117 -3.88 5.92 9.78
N PHE A 118 -2.72 6.19 9.17
CA PHE A 118 -1.52 6.68 9.85
C PHE A 118 -1.48 8.21 9.98
N GLY A 119 -2.42 8.95 9.39
CA GLY A 119 -2.38 10.40 9.32
C GLY A 119 -1.17 10.93 8.55
N MET A 120 -0.76 10.21 7.49
CA MET A 120 0.42 10.52 6.68
C MET A 120 0.03 11.19 5.36
N PRO A 121 0.87 12.12 4.86
CA PRO A 121 0.65 12.79 3.59
C PRO A 121 0.94 11.86 2.39
N LEU A 122 0.47 12.27 1.22
CA LEU A 122 0.66 11.53 -0.04
C LEU A 122 2.13 11.39 -0.46
N THR A 123 3.02 12.26 0.03
CA THR A 123 4.48 12.12 -0.18
C THR A 123 5.03 10.77 0.29
N ASN A 124 4.35 10.15 1.27
CA ASN A 124 4.72 8.84 1.82
C ASN A 124 4.28 7.64 0.96
N LEU A 125 3.53 7.87 -0.12
CA LEU A 125 3.35 6.90 -1.20
C LEU A 125 4.60 6.91 -2.09
N VAL A 126 5.49 5.94 -1.86
CA VAL A 126 6.78 5.86 -2.56
C VAL A 126 6.55 5.47 -4.02
N ILE A 127 5.84 4.36 -4.23
CA ILE A 127 5.52 3.82 -5.56
C ILE A 127 4.10 3.26 -5.52
N SER A 128 3.32 3.46 -6.60
CA SER A 128 2.07 2.76 -6.88
C SER A 128 2.05 2.38 -8.35
N SER A 129 2.01 1.09 -8.67
CA SER A 129 1.97 0.59 -10.05
C SER A 129 1.51 -0.86 -10.12
N GLY A 130 0.67 -1.18 -11.10
CA GLY A 130 0.32 -2.56 -11.44
C GLY A 130 -0.38 -3.36 -10.33
N GLY A 131 -1.12 -2.69 -9.46
CA GLY A 131 -1.77 -3.34 -8.30
C GLY A 131 -0.87 -3.49 -7.08
N LYS A 132 0.35 -2.96 -7.15
CA LYS A 132 1.33 -2.99 -6.05
C LYS A 132 1.70 -1.57 -5.62
N PHE A 133 1.80 -1.34 -4.31
CA PHE A 133 2.22 -0.06 -3.76
C PHE A 133 3.21 -0.23 -2.60
N TYR A 134 4.04 0.80 -2.39
CA TYR A 134 4.96 0.90 -1.27
C TYR A 134 4.72 2.20 -0.52
N LEU A 135 4.60 2.11 0.81
CA LEU A 135 4.42 3.24 1.70
C LEU A 135 5.59 3.31 2.69
N MET A 136 6.12 4.52 2.88
CA MET A 136 7.04 4.80 3.98
C MET A 136 6.24 5.37 5.15
N LEU A 137 6.13 4.63 6.24
CA LEU A 137 5.31 4.97 7.41
C LEU A 137 6.17 5.12 8.67
N PRO A 138 5.72 5.87 9.68
CA PRO A 138 6.42 5.96 10.95
C PRO A 138 6.27 4.67 11.76
N ASP A 139 7.31 4.30 12.50
CA ASP A 139 7.22 3.23 13.50
C ASP A 139 6.71 3.83 14.82
N THR A 140 5.40 3.83 15.00
CA THR A 140 4.70 4.30 16.21
C THR A 140 4.20 3.12 17.04
N PRO A 141 3.89 3.28 18.34
CA PRO A 141 3.41 2.21 19.20
C PRO A 141 2.16 1.49 18.67
N ASP A 142 1.27 2.22 18.01
CA ASP A 142 0.01 1.74 17.42
C ASP A 142 0.13 1.23 15.98
N ALA A 143 1.30 1.40 15.34
CA ALA A 143 1.51 1.07 13.92
C ALA A 143 1.12 -0.37 13.58
N ARG A 144 1.50 -1.33 14.43
CA ARG A 144 1.15 -2.74 14.22
C ARG A 144 -0.35 -2.98 14.30
N GLN A 145 -1.04 -2.33 15.23
CA GLN A 145 -2.48 -2.46 15.39
C GLN A 145 -3.22 -1.88 14.18
N ILE A 146 -2.79 -0.72 13.69
CA ILE A 146 -3.36 -0.08 12.49
C ILE A 146 -3.22 -1.01 11.29
N ILE A 147 -2.04 -1.57 11.03
CA ILE A 147 -1.80 -2.48 9.91
C ILE A 147 -2.66 -3.74 10.03
N THR A 148 -2.70 -4.36 11.22
CA THR A 148 -3.48 -5.58 11.44
C THR A 148 -4.98 -5.34 11.22
N LYS A 149 -5.52 -4.23 11.75
CA LYS A 149 -6.91 -3.83 11.53
C LYS A 149 -7.21 -3.58 10.06
N PHE A 150 -6.29 -2.90 9.36
CA PHE A 150 -6.45 -2.62 7.94
C PHE A 150 -6.43 -3.91 7.10
N LYS A 151 -5.48 -4.82 7.34
CA LYS A 151 -5.44 -6.14 6.70
C LYS A 151 -6.76 -6.89 6.84
N ARG A 152 -7.30 -6.95 8.06
CA ARG A 152 -8.56 -7.64 8.33
C ARG A 152 -9.74 -6.99 7.60
N ASN A 153 -9.87 -5.67 7.70
CA ASN A 153 -11.00 -4.95 7.11
C ASN A 153 -10.97 -5.04 5.58
N SER A 154 -9.80 -4.92 4.95
CA SER A 154 -9.65 -5.06 3.51
C SER A 154 -9.94 -6.48 3.04
N ALA A 155 -9.51 -7.49 3.79
CA ALA A 155 -9.80 -8.89 3.48
C ALA A 155 -11.30 -9.20 3.56
N VAL A 156 -11.99 -8.76 4.62
CA VAL A 156 -13.45 -8.91 4.75
C VAL A 156 -14.17 -8.21 3.59
N TRP A 157 -13.76 -7.00 3.26
CA TRP A 157 -14.36 -6.24 2.17
C TRP A 157 -14.19 -6.96 0.82
N LEU A 158 -12.98 -7.48 0.53
CA LEU A 158 -12.69 -8.21 -0.70
C LEU A 158 -13.46 -9.52 -0.81
N ILE A 159 -13.64 -10.26 0.29
CA ILE A 159 -14.47 -11.47 0.31
C ILE A 159 -15.93 -11.12 -0.03
N HIS A 160 -16.48 -10.08 0.59
CA HIS A 160 -17.88 -9.70 0.37
C HIS A 160 -18.17 -9.11 -1.01
N HIS A 161 -17.24 -8.36 -1.61
CA HIS A 161 -17.48 -7.65 -2.86
C HIS A 161 -16.91 -8.34 -4.10
N LEU A 162 -15.87 -9.15 -3.92
CA LEU A 162 -15.18 -9.85 -5.01
C LEU A 162 -15.11 -11.37 -4.79
N ASN A 163 -15.90 -11.91 -3.86
CA ASN A 163 -15.98 -13.35 -3.55
C ASN A 163 -14.62 -14.01 -3.29
N GLY A 164 -13.61 -13.21 -2.86
CA GLY A 164 -12.25 -13.69 -2.67
C GLY A 164 -11.46 -13.95 -3.96
N GLU A 165 -11.96 -13.58 -5.14
CA GLU A 165 -11.23 -13.69 -6.40
C GLU A 165 -9.97 -12.85 -6.42
N VAL A 166 -9.95 -11.75 -5.65
CA VAL A 166 -8.80 -10.85 -5.50
C VAL A 166 -8.44 -10.74 -4.03
N ALA A 167 -7.17 -10.87 -3.71
CA ALA A 167 -6.63 -10.69 -2.37
C ALA A 167 -5.66 -9.51 -2.31
N LEU A 168 -5.77 -8.66 -1.28
CA LEU A 168 -4.78 -7.63 -0.97
C LEU A 168 -3.83 -8.17 0.10
N ASN A 169 -2.61 -8.52 -0.31
CA ASN A 169 -1.57 -8.98 0.58
C ASN A 169 -0.73 -7.79 1.05
N ILE A 170 -0.57 -7.62 2.35
CA ILE A 170 0.16 -6.51 2.95
C ILE A 170 1.26 -7.08 3.85
N ALA A 171 2.49 -6.61 3.65
CA ALA A 171 3.61 -6.90 4.52
C ALA A 171 4.31 -5.61 4.93
N ASP A 172 5.00 -5.64 6.07
CA ASP A 172 5.78 -4.52 6.56
C ASP A 172 7.08 -4.98 7.19
N VAL A 173 8.09 -4.12 7.13
CA VAL A 173 9.35 -4.28 7.85
C VAL A 173 9.71 -2.96 8.53
N ARG A 174 10.25 -3.07 9.74
CA ARG A 174 10.81 -1.93 10.48
C ARG A 174 12.23 -1.69 10.03
N PHE A 175 12.63 -0.43 9.97
CA PHE A 175 14.02 -0.08 9.65
C PHE A 175 14.43 1.24 10.30
N CYS A 176 15.75 1.47 10.40
CA CYS A 176 16.34 2.62 11.07
C CYS A 176 16.97 3.62 10.09
N CYS A 177 17.44 4.77 10.61
CA CYS A 177 18.11 5.80 9.82
C CYS A 177 19.37 5.27 9.08
N LYS A 178 20.13 4.39 9.70
CA LYS A 178 21.34 3.78 9.13
C LYS A 178 21.00 2.97 7.85
N GLU A 179 19.86 2.28 7.84
CA GLU A 179 19.44 1.43 6.73
C GLU A 179 18.93 2.23 5.51
N LEU A 180 18.69 3.54 5.63
CA LEU A 180 18.41 4.41 4.48
C LEU A 180 19.56 4.38 3.45
N LYS A 181 20.81 4.17 3.89
CA LYS A 181 21.98 4.05 3.01
C LYS A 181 22.03 2.72 2.25
N SER A 182 21.36 1.68 2.74
CA SER A 182 21.27 0.34 2.15
C SER A 182 19.82 -0.07 1.90
N PHE A 183 19.01 0.86 1.41
CA PHE A 183 17.56 0.70 1.28
C PHE A 183 17.14 -0.50 0.39
N ASN A 184 18.00 -0.92 -0.52
CA ASN A 184 17.82 -2.15 -1.30
C ASN A 184 17.64 -3.40 -0.42
N GLN A 185 18.29 -3.46 0.75
CA GLN A 185 18.12 -4.57 1.70
C GLN A 185 16.75 -4.51 2.38
N VAL A 186 16.28 -3.31 2.74
CA VAL A 186 14.93 -3.10 3.29
C VAL A 186 13.86 -3.53 2.27
N LEU A 187 14.06 -3.18 0.98
CA LEU A 187 13.19 -3.62 -0.10
C LEU A 187 13.17 -5.15 -0.29
N LYS A 188 14.32 -5.81 -0.20
CA LYS A 188 14.39 -7.27 -0.25
C LYS A 188 13.62 -7.90 0.91
N ASN A 189 13.84 -7.41 2.12
CA ASN A 189 13.20 -7.92 3.33
C ASN A 189 11.68 -7.79 3.28
N VAL A 190 11.14 -6.64 2.85
CA VAL A 190 9.70 -6.43 2.76
C VAL A 190 9.07 -7.30 1.66
N ASN A 191 9.76 -7.51 0.54
CA ASN A 191 9.27 -8.38 -0.52
C ASN A 191 9.29 -9.87 -0.10
N GLN A 192 10.27 -10.31 0.65
CA GLN A 192 10.29 -11.66 1.25
C GLN A 192 9.14 -11.84 2.25
N ALA A 193 8.88 -10.82 3.08
CA ALA A 193 7.72 -10.84 3.98
C ALA A 193 6.40 -10.89 3.19
N LEU A 194 6.30 -10.16 2.08
CA LEU A 194 5.12 -10.18 1.21
C LEU A 194 4.86 -11.57 0.61
N GLN A 195 5.89 -12.30 0.19
CA GLN A 195 5.71 -13.67 -0.34
C GLN A 195 5.06 -14.59 0.70
N LYS A 196 5.49 -14.50 1.96
CA LYS A 196 4.88 -15.26 3.06
C LYS A 196 3.41 -14.88 3.31
N GLU A 197 3.05 -13.61 3.12
CA GLU A 197 1.65 -13.17 3.24
C GLU A 197 0.80 -13.71 2.08
N LYS A 198 1.34 -13.76 0.86
CA LYS A 198 0.65 -14.35 -0.31
C LYS A 198 0.31 -15.82 -0.15
N GLU A 199 1.17 -16.59 0.51
CA GLU A 199 0.94 -18.01 0.81
C GLU A 199 -0.20 -18.22 1.83
N ARG A 200 -0.61 -17.16 2.52
CA ARG A 200 -1.63 -17.19 3.58
C ARG A 200 -2.74 -16.15 3.35
N ALA A 201 -3.10 -15.95 2.09
CA ALA A 201 -4.18 -15.04 1.74
C ALA A 201 -5.45 -15.34 2.56
N PHE A 202 -6.10 -14.27 3.07
CA PHE A 202 -7.30 -14.32 3.91
C PHE A 202 -7.17 -15.06 5.26
N SER A 203 -5.99 -15.55 5.66
CA SER A 203 -5.82 -16.27 6.92
C SER A 203 -6.31 -15.47 8.14
N ASN A 204 -6.17 -14.15 8.11
CA ASN A 204 -6.61 -13.22 9.15
C ASN A 204 -8.15 -13.10 9.29
N VAL A 205 -8.91 -13.60 8.32
CA VAL A 205 -10.38 -13.68 8.37
C VAL A 205 -10.83 -15.09 8.68
N LEU A 206 -10.17 -16.07 8.05
CA LEU A 206 -10.50 -17.49 8.19
C LEU A 206 -10.14 -18.05 9.57
N MET A 207 -9.07 -17.53 10.21
CA MET A 207 -8.64 -17.93 11.54
C MET A 207 -9.15 -16.88 12.54
N GLY A 208 -10.26 -17.15 13.19
CA GLY A 208 -10.78 -16.35 14.31
C GLY A 208 -10.18 -16.79 15.65
N GLU A 209 -10.50 -16.08 16.74
CA GLU A 209 -10.09 -16.45 18.11
C GLU A 209 -10.59 -17.86 18.51
N SER A 210 -11.72 -18.29 17.94
CA SER A 210 -12.35 -19.60 18.16
C SER A 210 -11.92 -20.67 17.12
N GLY A 211 -10.93 -20.40 16.26
CA GLY A 211 -10.45 -21.31 15.23
C GLY A 211 -10.97 -21.01 13.82
N TRP A 212 -11.04 -22.02 12.97
CA TRP A 212 -11.43 -21.91 11.57
C TRP A 212 -12.89 -21.49 11.36
N LYS A 213 -13.11 -20.49 10.48
CA LYS A 213 -14.44 -19.99 10.07
C LYS A 213 -14.78 -20.49 8.68
N SER A 214 -15.54 -21.57 8.59
CA SER A 214 -15.97 -22.19 7.33
C SER A 214 -16.94 -21.32 6.52
N ASP A 215 -17.72 -20.48 7.20
CA ASP A 215 -18.76 -19.61 6.64
C ASP A 215 -18.22 -18.31 6.01
N ALA A 216 -16.92 -18.00 6.18
CA ALA A 216 -16.33 -16.75 5.68
C ALA A 216 -16.45 -16.60 4.14
N PHE A 217 -16.54 -17.67 3.40
CA PHE A 217 -16.72 -17.70 1.94
C PHE A 217 -18.11 -18.16 1.49
N MET A 218 -19.05 -18.36 2.41
CA MET A 218 -20.41 -18.66 2.00
C MET A 218 -21.06 -17.44 1.38
N LEU A 219 -21.53 -17.60 0.14
CA LEU A 219 -22.32 -16.59 -0.54
C LEU A 219 -23.63 -16.40 0.21
N SER A 220 -23.94 -15.18 0.63
CA SER A 220 -25.28 -14.88 1.16
C SER A 220 -26.28 -14.93 -0.01
N ASP A 221 -27.46 -15.50 0.19
CA ASP A 221 -28.54 -15.63 -0.82
C ASP A 221 -28.95 -14.31 -1.49
N ARG A 222 -28.57 -13.15 -0.92
CA ARG A 222 -28.86 -11.83 -1.46
C ARG A 222 -28.12 -11.52 -2.78
N LYS A 223 -27.04 -12.23 -3.15
CA LYS A 223 -26.29 -11.97 -4.38
C LYS A 223 -26.89 -12.60 -5.65
N PHE A 224 -27.77 -13.58 -5.50
CA PHE A 224 -28.46 -14.20 -6.63
C PHE A 224 -29.65 -13.39 -7.16
N GLN A 225 -30.20 -12.46 -6.36
CA GLN A 225 -31.35 -11.64 -6.76
C GLN A 225 -30.96 -10.42 -7.59
N ASP A 226 -29.71 -9.94 -7.49
CA ASP A 226 -29.25 -8.74 -8.23
C ASP A 226 -28.73 -9.06 -9.65
N GLU A 227 -28.45 -10.33 -9.98
CA GLU A 227 -28.01 -10.72 -11.33
C GLU A 227 -29.14 -11.01 -12.31
N GLU A 228 -30.41 -11.21 -11.85
CA GLU A 228 -31.58 -11.40 -12.70
C GLU A 228 -32.25 -10.06 -13.12
N SER A 229 -31.77 -8.91 -12.58
CA SER A 229 -32.36 -7.58 -12.86
C SER A 229 -31.49 -6.67 -13.75
N LEU A 230 -30.49 -7.21 -14.44
CA LEU A 230 -29.64 -6.54 -15.42
C LEU A 230 -29.62 -7.30 -16.73
#